data_42a8fc27a2788410bb5eb64ece293538
#
_entry.id   42a8fc27a2788410bb5eb64ece293538
#
_cell.length_a   1.000
_cell.length_b   1.000
_cell.length_c   1.000
_cell.angle_alpha   90.00
_cell.angle_beta   90.00
_cell.angle_gamma   90.00
#
_symmetry.space_group_name_H-M   'P 1'
#
loop_
_entity.id
_entity.type
_entity.pdbx_description
1 polymer ?
#
loop_
_entity_poly.entity_id
_entity_poly.type
_entity_poly.pdbx_seq_one_letter_code
_entity_poly.pdbx_strand_id
1 'polypeptide(L)'
;GKETVKAAFVYVGPVGDYGWTYAHDQARLCLEKNLGDKVTTSYVENVAEGPDAERVIRQLAQDGNDIVFTTSFGFMNPTIKVAKQFPNVKFEHATGYTTGGNANMGLYNSKFYQGRAVLGTIAAKMSKSGKAGYVASFPIPEVVMGINAFQLAAQKINPDFKTQVVWVNSWYDPAKEADAT
;
A
#
# COMPACT_ATOMS: atom_id res chain seq x y z
N GLY A 1 -4.02 -31.22 -7.29
CA GLY A 1 -4.04 -29.85 -6.76
C GLY A 1 -5.46 -29.41 -6.50
N LYS A 2 -5.63 -28.35 -5.72
CA LYS A 2 -6.97 -27.77 -5.42
C LYS A 2 -7.55 -27.21 -6.71
N GLU A 3 -8.81 -27.54 -7.01
CA GLU A 3 -9.47 -27.08 -8.25
C GLU A 3 -9.66 -25.57 -8.28
N THR A 4 -9.98 -24.95 -7.14
CA THR A 4 -10.20 -23.50 -7.01
C THR A 4 -9.44 -22.94 -5.81
N VAL A 5 -8.67 -21.87 -6.02
CA VAL A 5 -7.95 -21.14 -4.98
C VAL A 5 -8.86 -20.05 -4.39
N LYS A 6 -8.97 -19.98 -3.06
CA LYS A 6 -9.66 -18.90 -2.36
C LYS A 6 -8.66 -17.83 -1.95
N ALA A 7 -8.80 -16.62 -2.50
CA ALA A 7 -7.94 -15.48 -2.21
C ALA A 7 -8.73 -14.37 -1.52
N ALA A 8 -8.24 -13.88 -0.40
CA ALA A 8 -8.84 -12.77 0.33
C ALA A 8 -7.92 -11.56 0.36
N PHE A 9 -8.50 -10.36 0.36
CA PHE A 9 -7.79 -9.08 0.33
C PHE A 9 -8.22 -8.21 1.50
N VAL A 10 -7.25 -7.62 2.19
CA VAL A 10 -7.49 -6.71 3.32
C VAL A 10 -7.04 -5.31 2.92
N TYR A 11 -7.99 -4.38 2.90
CA TYR A 11 -7.79 -2.99 2.46
C TYR A 11 -7.88 -2.01 3.62
N VAL A 12 -6.97 -1.05 3.67
CA VAL A 12 -6.97 0.01 4.69
C VAL A 12 -7.99 1.11 4.41
N GLY A 13 -8.28 1.39 3.15
CA GLY A 13 -9.24 2.38 2.71
C GLY A 13 -10.42 1.78 1.96
N PRO A 14 -11.33 2.62 1.45
CA PRO A 14 -12.45 2.18 0.63
C PRO A 14 -12.01 1.87 -0.80
N VAL A 15 -12.68 0.92 -1.46
CA VAL A 15 -12.42 0.59 -2.87
C VAL A 15 -12.69 1.76 -3.82
N GLY A 16 -13.45 2.75 -3.40
CA GLY A 16 -13.77 3.96 -4.15
C GLY A 16 -12.81 5.14 -3.94
N ASP A 17 -11.62 4.92 -3.35
CA ASP A 17 -10.63 5.98 -3.11
C ASP A 17 -9.91 6.47 -4.39
N TYR A 18 -10.11 5.79 -5.51
CA TYR A 18 -9.41 6.01 -6.80
C TYR A 18 -7.88 6.04 -6.67
N GLY A 19 -7.33 5.46 -5.60
CA GLY A 19 -5.92 5.44 -5.29
C GLY A 19 -5.42 4.04 -4.93
N TRP A 20 -4.82 3.91 -3.75
CA TRP A 20 -4.15 2.70 -3.29
C TRP A 20 -5.08 1.49 -3.21
N THR A 21 -6.20 1.60 -2.50
CA THR A 21 -7.17 0.52 -2.35
C THR A 21 -7.87 0.21 -3.67
N TYR A 22 -8.28 1.23 -4.43
CA TYR A 22 -8.84 1.05 -5.76
C TYR A 22 -7.91 0.26 -6.68
N ALA A 23 -6.62 0.59 -6.72
CA ALA A 23 -5.65 -0.12 -7.56
C ALA A 23 -5.52 -1.60 -7.19
N HIS A 24 -5.50 -1.92 -5.90
CA HIS A 24 -5.50 -3.30 -5.43
C HIS A 24 -6.79 -4.04 -5.79
N ASP A 25 -7.93 -3.37 -5.68
CA ASP A 25 -9.21 -3.99 -6.02
C ASP A 25 -9.36 -4.21 -7.53
N GLN A 26 -8.84 -3.30 -8.37
CA GLN A 26 -8.77 -3.53 -9.81
C GLN A 26 -7.88 -4.74 -10.15
N ALA A 27 -6.78 -4.94 -9.41
CA ALA A 27 -5.94 -6.12 -9.55
C ALA A 27 -6.70 -7.41 -9.15
N ARG A 28 -7.48 -7.38 -8.08
CA ARG A 28 -8.36 -8.49 -7.67
C ARG A 28 -9.37 -8.84 -8.76
N LEU A 29 -10.06 -7.86 -9.32
CA LEU A 29 -11.00 -8.06 -10.42
C LEU A 29 -10.32 -8.59 -11.68
N CYS A 30 -9.10 -8.12 -11.97
CA CYS A 30 -8.28 -8.63 -13.06
C CYS A 30 -7.91 -10.11 -12.85
N LEU A 31 -7.62 -10.49 -11.61
CA LEU A 31 -7.35 -11.88 -11.23
C LEU A 31 -8.57 -12.77 -11.54
N GLU A 32 -9.77 -12.39 -11.11
CA GLU A 32 -11.02 -13.11 -11.42
C GLU A 32 -11.25 -13.24 -12.92
N LYS A 33 -11.09 -12.13 -13.65
CA LYS A 33 -11.28 -12.11 -15.11
C LYS A 33 -10.35 -13.07 -15.83
N ASN A 34 -9.09 -13.17 -15.40
CA ASN A 34 -8.08 -13.95 -16.11
C ASN A 34 -8.05 -15.43 -15.69
N LEU A 35 -8.40 -15.73 -14.44
CA LEU A 35 -8.33 -17.09 -13.90
C LEU A 35 -9.70 -17.81 -13.87
N GLY A 36 -10.81 -17.07 -13.98
CA GLY A 36 -12.15 -17.64 -13.99
C GLY A 36 -12.39 -18.58 -12.82
N ASP A 37 -12.84 -19.79 -13.09
CA ASP A 37 -13.20 -20.80 -12.09
C ASP A 37 -11.99 -21.29 -11.24
N LYS A 38 -10.77 -20.93 -11.59
CA LYS A 38 -9.57 -21.29 -10.84
C LYS A 38 -9.35 -20.48 -9.58
N VAL A 39 -10.05 -19.35 -9.42
CA VAL A 39 -9.94 -18.48 -8.26
C VAL A 39 -11.30 -17.97 -7.82
N THR A 40 -11.50 -17.87 -6.51
CA THR A 40 -12.60 -17.12 -5.90
C THR A 40 -11.98 -16.05 -5.02
N THR A 41 -12.42 -14.80 -5.15
CA THR A 41 -11.87 -13.70 -4.37
C THR A 41 -12.92 -13.11 -3.42
N SER A 42 -12.42 -12.57 -2.31
CA SER A 42 -13.18 -11.75 -1.37
C SER A 42 -12.32 -10.60 -0.88
N TYR A 43 -12.91 -9.57 -0.31
CA TYR A 43 -12.17 -8.47 0.31
C TYR A 43 -12.89 -7.89 1.52
N VAL A 44 -12.13 -7.25 2.39
CA VAL A 44 -12.63 -6.45 3.50
C VAL A 44 -11.97 -5.08 3.40
N GLU A 45 -12.77 -4.03 3.26
CA GLU A 45 -12.31 -2.65 3.15
C GLU A 45 -12.40 -1.88 4.47
N ASN A 46 -11.76 -0.71 4.56
CA ASN A 46 -11.78 0.17 5.73
C ASN A 46 -11.30 -0.54 7.01
N VAL A 47 -10.31 -1.40 6.89
CA VAL A 47 -9.71 -2.09 8.03
C VAL A 47 -8.65 -1.19 8.64
N ALA A 48 -8.84 -0.80 9.92
CA ALA A 48 -7.85 -0.03 10.65
C ALA A 48 -6.58 -0.86 10.91
N GLU A 49 -5.42 -0.21 10.83
CA GLU A 49 -4.14 -0.84 11.18
C GLU A 49 -4.08 -1.14 12.69
N GLY A 50 -3.38 -2.21 13.06
CA GLY A 50 -3.24 -2.64 14.45
C GLY A 50 -4.14 -3.83 14.85
N PRO A 51 -4.79 -3.82 16.03
CA PRO A 51 -5.55 -4.96 16.54
C PRO A 51 -6.71 -5.41 15.66
N ASP A 52 -7.38 -4.47 15.02
CA ASP A 52 -8.48 -4.76 14.09
C ASP A 52 -7.98 -5.52 12.85
N ALA A 53 -6.84 -5.12 12.32
CA ALA A 53 -6.21 -5.82 11.19
C ALA A 53 -5.84 -7.25 11.57
N GLU A 54 -5.26 -7.48 12.74
CA GLU A 54 -4.92 -8.82 13.21
C GLU A 54 -6.16 -9.73 13.31
N ARG A 55 -7.26 -9.20 13.84
CA ARG A 55 -8.54 -9.91 13.95
C ARG A 55 -9.10 -10.29 12.58
N VAL A 56 -9.13 -9.34 11.65
CA VAL A 56 -9.65 -9.58 10.28
C VAL A 56 -8.79 -10.59 9.53
N ILE A 57 -7.47 -10.45 9.56
CA ILE A 57 -6.54 -11.37 8.88
C ILE A 57 -6.69 -12.79 9.45
N ARG A 58 -6.78 -12.91 10.77
CA ARG A 58 -7.00 -14.21 11.43
C ARG A 58 -8.32 -14.85 11.00
N GLN A 59 -9.40 -14.06 10.97
CA GLN A 59 -10.70 -14.56 10.55
C GLN A 59 -10.68 -15.09 9.11
N LEU A 60 -10.05 -14.35 8.19
CA LEU A 60 -9.92 -14.78 6.80
C LEU A 60 -9.11 -16.07 6.65
N ALA A 61 -8.07 -16.25 7.48
CA ALA A 61 -7.31 -17.51 7.51
C ALA A 61 -8.17 -18.67 8.04
N GLN A 62 -8.98 -18.44 9.08
CA GLN A 62 -9.91 -19.42 9.65
C GLN A 62 -11.03 -19.80 8.68
N ASP A 63 -11.51 -18.87 7.87
CA ASP A 63 -12.59 -19.08 6.89
C ASP A 63 -12.16 -19.95 5.69
N GLY A 64 -10.93 -20.44 5.69
CA GLY A 64 -10.43 -21.39 4.70
C GLY A 64 -9.92 -20.74 3.42
N ASN A 65 -9.51 -19.47 3.47
CA ASN A 65 -8.78 -18.86 2.37
C ASN A 65 -7.39 -19.49 2.24
N ASP A 66 -6.96 -19.74 1.02
CA ASP A 66 -5.66 -20.33 0.70
C ASP A 66 -4.54 -19.29 0.73
N ILE A 67 -4.89 -18.06 0.36
CA ILE A 67 -3.98 -16.91 0.32
C ILE A 67 -4.69 -15.65 0.78
N VAL A 68 -4.02 -14.86 1.60
CA VAL A 68 -4.51 -13.57 2.12
C VAL A 68 -3.50 -12.47 1.75
N PHE A 69 -3.99 -11.46 1.04
CA PHE A 69 -3.23 -10.26 0.67
C PHE A 69 -3.52 -9.15 1.68
N THR A 70 -2.49 -8.60 2.29
CA THR A 70 -2.59 -7.52 3.28
C THR A 70 -1.89 -6.28 2.75
N THR A 71 -2.66 -5.24 2.42
CA THR A 71 -2.25 -4.22 1.45
C THR A 71 -1.85 -2.88 2.07
N SER A 72 -1.48 -2.84 3.35
CA SER A 72 -1.03 -1.62 4.01
C SER A 72 0.16 -1.88 4.91
N PHE A 73 1.08 -0.92 5.01
CA PHE A 73 2.31 -1.04 5.82
C PHE A 73 2.02 -1.46 7.26
N GLY A 74 1.02 -0.87 7.91
CA GLY A 74 0.66 -1.19 9.30
C GLY A 74 0.02 -2.58 9.48
N PHE A 75 -0.24 -3.32 8.40
CA PHE A 75 -0.65 -4.72 8.46
C PHE A 75 0.53 -5.70 8.56
N MET A 76 1.78 -5.22 8.52
CA MET A 76 2.96 -6.07 8.56
C MET A 76 3.01 -6.94 9.82
N ASN A 77 3.01 -6.33 10.99
CA ASN A 77 3.08 -7.06 12.26
C ASN A 77 1.85 -7.94 12.51
N PRO A 78 0.61 -7.49 12.27
CA PRO A 78 -0.56 -8.36 12.28
C PRO A 78 -0.41 -9.59 11.38
N THR A 79 0.07 -9.41 10.14
CA THR A 79 0.26 -10.52 9.20
C THR A 79 1.32 -11.50 9.69
N ILE A 80 2.45 -11.01 10.21
CA ILE A 80 3.50 -11.87 10.80
C ILE A 80 2.94 -12.77 11.91
N LYS A 81 2.14 -12.19 12.81
CA LYS A 81 1.55 -12.94 13.94
C LYS A 81 0.58 -14.02 13.45
N VAL A 82 -0.29 -13.68 12.50
CA VAL A 82 -1.28 -14.62 11.97
C VAL A 82 -0.62 -15.69 11.11
N ALA A 83 0.34 -15.34 10.25
CA ALA A 83 1.06 -16.29 9.41
C ALA A 83 1.73 -17.41 10.23
N LYS A 84 2.28 -17.07 11.39
CA LYS A 84 2.87 -18.05 12.32
C LYS A 84 1.84 -19.06 12.84
N GLN A 85 0.59 -18.64 13.00
CA GLN A 85 -0.50 -19.49 13.51
C GLN A 85 -1.15 -20.36 12.44
N PHE A 86 -1.03 -19.96 11.17
CA PHE A 86 -1.66 -20.65 10.02
C PHE A 86 -0.60 -21.02 8.95
N PRO A 87 0.27 -22.00 9.22
CA PRO A 87 1.40 -22.31 8.34
C PRO A 87 0.99 -22.83 6.96
N ASN A 88 -0.25 -23.32 6.82
CA ASN A 88 -0.78 -23.81 5.55
C ASN A 88 -1.46 -22.74 4.69
N VAL A 89 -1.71 -21.55 5.24
CA VAL A 89 -2.23 -20.38 4.52
C VAL A 89 -1.05 -19.56 4.02
N LYS A 90 -1.15 -19.04 2.80
CA LYS A 90 -0.16 -18.12 2.24
C LYS A 90 -0.57 -16.69 2.52
N PHE A 91 0.42 -15.83 2.79
CA PHE A 91 0.20 -14.41 3.05
C PHE A 91 1.12 -13.60 2.14
N GLU A 92 0.54 -12.63 1.45
CA GLU A 92 1.29 -11.65 0.63
C GLU A 92 1.03 -10.25 1.19
N HIS A 93 2.08 -9.60 1.64
CA HIS A 93 1.99 -8.31 2.31
C HIS A 93 2.67 -7.22 1.50
N ALA A 94 1.94 -6.13 1.27
CA ALA A 94 2.42 -4.95 0.55
C ALA A 94 3.22 -4.02 1.47
N THR A 95 4.40 -3.61 1.00
CA THR A 95 5.22 -2.52 1.57
C THR A 95 6.01 -2.84 2.84
N GLY A 96 5.77 -3.97 3.48
CA GLY A 96 6.57 -4.39 4.63
C GLY A 96 8.02 -4.69 4.27
N TYR A 97 8.86 -4.82 5.28
CA TYR A 97 10.31 -5.07 5.13
C TYR A 97 10.78 -6.39 5.77
N THR A 98 9.91 -7.09 6.46
CA THR A 98 10.23 -8.39 7.07
C THR A 98 9.03 -9.31 7.11
N THR A 99 9.28 -10.61 6.97
CA THR A 99 8.27 -11.66 7.14
C THR A 99 8.26 -12.24 8.56
N GLY A 100 9.14 -11.74 9.44
CA GLY A 100 9.34 -12.32 10.76
C GLY A 100 9.84 -13.77 10.74
N GLY A 101 10.43 -14.21 9.62
CA GLY A 101 10.92 -15.58 9.43
C GLY A 101 9.85 -16.59 9.01
N ASN A 102 8.60 -16.16 8.74
CA ASN A 102 7.52 -17.05 8.29
C ASN A 102 7.71 -17.45 6.82
N ALA A 103 7.88 -18.74 6.54
CA ALA A 103 8.05 -19.28 5.19
C ALA A 103 6.79 -19.19 4.31
N ASN A 104 5.62 -18.98 4.92
CA ASN A 104 4.34 -18.84 4.25
C ASN A 104 3.93 -17.37 4.03
N MET A 105 4.85 -16.42 4.24
CA MET A 105 4.61 -14.98 4.03
C MET A 105 5.61 -14.43 3.02
N GLY A 106 5.09 -13.75 1.98
CA GLY A 106 5.84 -12.97 1.01
C GLY A 106 5.63 -11.46 1.21
N LEU A 107 6.52 -10.68 0.63
CA LEU A 107 6.45 -9.23 0.60
C LEU A 107 6.49 -8.74 -0.85
N TYR A 108 5.72 -7.71 -1.16
CA TYR A 108 5.77 -7.05 -2.46
C TYR A 108 5.67 -5.53 -2.33
N ASN A 109 6.26 -4.85 -3.30
CA ASN A 109 6.17 -3.39 -3.41
C ASN A 109 6.48 -2.96 -4.84
N SER A 110 6.06 -1.74 -5.20
CA SER A 110 6.43 -1.07 -6.44
C SER A 110 7.48 0.00 -6.18
N LYS A 111 8.28 0.31 -7.21
CA LYS A 111 9.31 1.36 -7.12
C LYS A 111 8.69 2.75 -7.28
N PHE A 112 7.79 3.15 -6.37
CA PHE A 112 7.08 4.43 -6.40
C PHE A 112 8.02 5.65 -6.45
N TYR A 113 9.21 5.55 -5.86
CA TYR A 113 10.21 6.60 -5.90
C TYR A 113 10.61 7.00 -7.33
N GLN A 114 10.53 6.09 -8.30
CA GLN A 114 10.81 6.40 -9.71
C GLN A 114 9.76 7.35 -10.29
N GLY A 115 8.48 7.08 -10.03
CA GLY A 115 7.38 7.99 -10.38
C GLY A 115 7.51 9.34 -9.67
N ARG A 116 7.90 9.35 -8.39
CA ARG A 116 8.16 10.59 -7.64
C ARG A 116 9.29 11.40 -8.25
N ALA A 117 10.35 10.77 -8.74
CA ALA A 117 11.44 11.48 -9.43
C ALA A 117 10.95 12.15 -10.73
N VAL A 118 10.09 11.49 -11.49
CA VAL A 118 9.46 12.10 -12.68
C VAL A 118 8.62 13.32 -12.28
N LEU A 119 7.80 13.18 -11.23
CA LEU A 119 6.98 14.28 -10.72
C LEU A 119 7.83 15.46 -10.22
N GLY A 120 8.94 15.21 -9.55
CA GLY A 120 9.88 16.26 -9.12
C GLY A 120 10.47 17.04 -10.28
N THR A 121 10.85 16.34 -11.35
CA THR A 121 11.33 16.96 -12.60
C THR A 121 10.25 17.85 -13.23
N ILE A 122 9.01 17.38 -13.31
CA ILE A 122 7.88 18.14 -13.84
C ILE A 122 7.61 19.37 -12.97
N ALA A 123 7.53 19.18 -11.64
CA ALA A 123 7.28 20.27 -10.71
C ALA A 123 8.30 21.40 -10.83
N ALA A 124 9.59 21.06 -10.91
CA ALA A 124 10.65 22.06 -11.05
C ALA A 124 10.60 22.82 -12.38
N LYS A 125 10.16 22.17 -13.46
CA LYS A 125 9.96 22.80 -14.77
C LYS A 125 8.73 23.71 -14.82
N MET A 126 7.67 23.37 -14.09
CA MET A 126 6.40 24.10 -14.12
C MET A 126 6.30 25.19 -13.05
N SER A 127 6.96 25.03 -11.92
CA SER A 127 6.87 25.97 -10.79
C SER A 127 7.53 27.31 -11.15
N LYS A 128 6.75 28.38 -11.05
CA LYS A 128 7.24 29.76 -11.21
C LYS A 128 7.94 30.28 -9.96
N SER A 129 7.60 29.76 -8.79
CA SER A 129 8.17 30.17 -7.50
C SER A 129 9.43 29.39 -7.10
N GLY A 130 9.78 28.32 -7.81
CA GLY A 130 10.84 27.39 -7.41
C GLY A 130 10.48 26.57 -6.17
N LYS A 131 9.19 26.42 -5.87
CA LYS A 131 8.68 25.69 -4.70
C LYS A 131 7.55 24.74 -5.09
N ALA A 132 7.39 23.68 -4.31
CA ALA A 132 6.21 22.80 -4.34
C ALA A 132 5.76 22.46 -2.93
N GLY A 133 4.44 22.33 -2.76
CA GLY A 133 3.85 21.66 -1.60
C GLY A 133 3.83 20.14 -1.81
N TYR A 134 3.99 19.38 -0.74
CA TYR A 134 3.93 17.92 -0.76
C TYR A 134 3.09 17.45 0.41
N VAL A 135 1.87 17.01 0.14
CA VAL A 135 0.99 16.42 1.15
C VAL A 135 1.41 14.97 1.35
N ALA A 136 1.89 14.64 2.55
CA ALA A 136 2.45 13.35 2.88
C ALA A 136 1.65 12.63 3.99
N SER A 137 1.60 11.31 3.91
CA SER A 137 0.81 10.47 4.82
C SER A 137 1.50 10.24 6.17
N PHE A 138 2.46 9.31 6.23
CA PHE A 138 3.22 8.98 7.45
C PHE A 138 4.72 9.03 7.19
N PRO A 139 5.53 9.45 8.17
CA PRO A 139 6.99 9.56 8.03
C PRO A 139 7.69 8.19 8.14
N ILE A 140 7.28 7.23 7.32
CA ILE A 140 7.92 5.91 7.20
C ILE A 140 8.97 5.92 6.08
N PRO A 141 9.93 4.97 6.08
CA PRO A 141 11.05 4.99 5.13
C PRO A 141 10.63 5.05 3.66
N GLU A 142 9.62 4.32 3.22
CA GLU A 142 9.18 4.35 1.81
C GLU A 142 8.61 5.71 1.40
N VAL A 143 7.88 6.38 2.28
CA VAL A 143 7.32 7.72 2.02
C VAL A 143 8.42 8.76 1.98
N VAL A 144 9.35 8.72 2.93
CA VAL A 144 10.53 9.61 2.96
C VAL A 144 11.39 9.41 1.72
N MET A 145 11.61 8.16 1.30
CA MET A 145 12.33 7.85 0.06
C MET A 145 11.67 8.49 -1.17
N GLY A 146 10.35 8.45 -1.24
CA GLY A 146 9.58 9.10 -2.32
C GLY A 146 9.75 10.61 -2.33
N ILE A 147 9.67 11.26 -1.16
CA ILE A 147 9.87 12.70 -1.01
C ILE A 147 11.30 13.09 -1.43
N ASN A 148 12.30 12.33 -0.97
CA ASN A 148 13.70 12.57 -1.32
C ASN A 148 13.93 12.41 -2.82
N ALA A 149 13.35 11.40 -3.46
CA ALA A 149 13.46 11.19 -4.90
C ALA A 149 12.84 12.38 -5.69
N PHE A 150 11.69 12.88 -5.24
CA PHE A 150 11.05 14.08 -5.80
C PHE A 150 11.97 15.30 -5.68
N GLN A 151 12.48 15.58 -4.48
CA GLN A 151 13.34 16.74 -4.22
C GLN A 151 14.65 16.68 -5.01
N LEU A 152 15.34 15.54 -5.01
CA LEU A 152 16.60 15.37 -5.74
C LEU A 152 16.43 15.52 -7.25
N ALA A 153 15.32 15.01 -7.81
CA ALA A 153 15.02 15.19 -9.23
C ALA A 153 14.70 16.64 -9.57
N ALA A 154 13.95 17.32 -8.70
CA ALA A 154 13.65 18.75 -8.86
C ALA A 154 14.92 19.62 -8.82
N GLN A 155 15.85 19.33 -7.91
CA GLN A 155 17.11 20.06 -7.79
C GLN A 155 18.06 19.86 -8.97
N LYS A 156 17.94 18.78 -9.73
CA LYS A 156 18.67 18.63 -11.01
C LYS A 156 18.23 19.64 -12.07
N ILE A 157 17.00 20.15 -11.98
CA ILE A 157 16.45 21.16 -12.89
C ILE A 157 16.68 22.58 -12.34
N ASN A 158 16.38 22.76 -11.05
CA ASN A 158 16.57 24.01 -10.33
C ASN A 158 17.25 23.71 -8.98
N PRO A 159 18.55 23.97 -8.83
CA PRO A 159 19.31 23.69 -7.61
C PRO A 159 18.72 24.31 -6.32
N ASP A 160 18.02 25.43 -6.45
CA ASP A 160 17.41 26.16 -5.33
C ASP A 160 15.96 25.70 -5.05
N PHE A 161 15.46 24.70 -5.78
CA PHE A 161 14.10 24.19 -5.60
C PHE A 161 13.87 23.68 -4.18
N LYS A 162 12.73 24.05 -3.62
CA LYS A 162 12.34 23.65 -2.24
C LYS A 162 11.00 22.93 -2.24
N THR A 163 10.94 21.80 -1.53
CA THR A 163 9.71 21.07 -1.27
C THR A 163 9.28 21.32 0.17
N GLN A 164 8.07 21.84 0.35
CA GLN A 164 7.44 22.00 1.66
C GLN A 164 6.53 20.81 1.93
N VAL A 165 6.87 20.02 2.95
CA VAL A 165 6.13 18.80 3.30
C VAL A 165 5.13 19.10 4.41
N VAL A 166 3.88 18.67 4.20
CA VAL A 166 2.82 18.71 5.22
C VAL A 166 2.37 17.27 5.52
N TRP A 167 2.52 16.85 6.78
CA TRP A 167 2.16 15.51 7.23
C TRP A 167 0.72 15.47 7.70
N VAL A 168 -0.12 14.66 7.06
CA VAL A 168 -1.55 14.49 7.45
C VAL A 168 -1.79 13.33 8.40
N ASN A 169 -0.78 12.46 8.59
CA ASN A 169 -0.85 11.29 9.47
C ASN A 169 -2.07 10.40 9.19
N SER A 170 -2.35 10.20 7.91
CA SER A 170 -3.40 9.31 7.41
C SER A 170 -3.00 8.79 6.03
N TRP A 171 -3.42 7.56 5.71
CA TRP A 171 -3.26 7.02 4.35
C TRP A 171 -4.31 7.56 3.39
N TYR A 172 -5.51 7.80 3.87
CA TYR A 172 -6.62 8.35 3.09
C TYR A 172 -7.55 9.15 4.00
N ASP A 173 -7.58 10.47 3.82
CA ASP A 173 -8.47 11.39 4.54
C ASP A 173 -8.66 12.66 3.70
N PRO A 174 -9.72 12.69 2.85
CA PRO A 174 -9.95 13.82 1.94
C PRO A 174 -10.06 15.17 2.65
N ALA A 175 -10.59 15.20 3.87
CA ALA A 175 -10.73 16.46 4.63
C ALA A 175 -9.36 16.98 5.06
N LYS A 176 -8.52 16.14 5.67
CA LYS A 176 -7.15 16.53 6.06
C LYS A 176 -6.28 16.88 4.86
N GLU A 177 -6.46 16.17 3.73
CA GLU A 177 -5.73 16.45 2.50
C GLU A 177 -6.10 17.80 1.91
N ALA A 178 -7.41 18.14 1.91
CA ALA A 178 -7.88 19.44 1.49
C ALA A 178 -7.39 20.58 2.41
N ASP A 179 -7.39 20.36 3.73
CA ASP A 179 -6.90 21.35 4.69
C ASP A 179 -5.37 21.58 4.58
N ALA A 180 -4.64 20.61 4.05
CA ALA A 180 -3.19 20.68 3.87
C ALA A 180 -2.75 21.41 2.59
N THR A 181 -3.67 21.71 1.67
CA THR A 181 -3.39 22.36 0.38
C THR A 181 -3.74 23.84 0.39
#